data_2807833662885e3d364be206eb8c0751
#
_entry.id   2807833662885e3d364be206eb8c0751
#
_cell.length_a   1.000
_cell.length_b   1.000
_cell.length_c   1.000
_cell.angle_alpha   90.00
_cell.angle_beta   90.00
_cell.angle_gamma   90.00
#
_symmetry.space_group_name_H-M   'P 1'
#
loop_
_entity.id
_entity.type
_entity.pdbx_description
1 polymer ?
#
loop_
_entity_poly.entity_id
_entity_poly.type
_entity_poly.pdbx_seq_one_letter_code
_entity_poly.pdbx_strand_id
1 'polypeptide(L)'
;AGMALEALAESTSEAAALQPAAIELAAGGPFALDCTPLLLSLAEQRAHGAAKAALALGFHDRLAEAVLAGCNHCREVSGLSRVGLSGGVFQNRLLTDLVYTRLTQARFEVFLHRLVPPNDGGLALGQAAVAAQRRA
;
A
#
# COMPACT_ATOMS: atom_id res chain seq x y z
N ALA A 1 -0.82 2.12 16.47
CA ALA A 1 -2.14 2.10 15.81
C ALA A 1 -2.18 1.08 14.67
N GLY A 2 -1.18 1.02 13.76
CA GLY A 2 -1.16 0.13 12.61
C GLY A 2 -1.27 -1.36 12.95
N MET A 3 -0.47 -1.87 13.88
CA MET A 3 -0.52 -3.27 14.33
C MET A 3 -1.88 -3.68 14.94
N ALA A 4 -2.55 -2.76 15.67
CA ALA A 4 -3.87 -3.05 16.21
C ALA A 4 -4.95 -3.15 15.11
N LEU A 5 -4.83 -2.35 14.06
CA LEU A 5 -5.71 -2.42 12.90
C LEU A 5 -5.50 -3.69 12.10
N GLU A 6 -4.25 -4.11 11.93
CA GLU A 6 -3.85 -5.37 11.29
C GLU A 6 -4.43 -6.58 12.04
N ALA A 7 -4.20 -6.66 13.37
CA ALA A 7 -4.72 -7.75 14.19
C ALA A 7 -6.27 -7.84 14.15
N LEU A 8 -6.96 -6.69 14.08
CA LEU A 8 -8.42 -6.68 13.89
C LEU A 8 -8.82 -7.24 12.52
N ALA A 9 -8.11 -6.85 11.46
CA ALA A 9 -8.38 -7.31 10.10
C ALA A 9 -8.16 -8.83 9.97
N GLU A 10 -7.13 -9.38 10.59
CA GLU A 10 -6.82 -10.81 10.58
C GLU A 10 -7.83 -11.68 11.35
N SER A 11 -8.68 -11.07 12.19
CA SER A 11 -9.71 -11.79 12.95
C SER A 11 -10.97 -12.13 12.16
N THR A 12 -11.06 -11.76 10.89
CA THR A 12 -12.22 -12.02 10.03
C THR A 12 -11.81 -12.32 8.60
N SER A 13 -12.65 -13.04 7.87
CA SER A 13 -12.55 -13.25 6.42
C SER A 13 -13.51 -12.36 5.64
N GLU A 14 -14.39 -11.60 6.32
CA GLU A 14 -15.40 -10.76 5.68
C GLU A 14 -14.96 -9.30 5.70
N ALA A 15 -14.63 -8.74 4.53
CA ALA A 15 -14.27 -7.34 4.35
C ALA A 15 -15.52 -6.48 4.20
N ALA A 16 -15.56 -5.32 4.85
CA ALA A 16 -16.59 -4.32 4.59
C ALA A 16 -16.41 -3.72 3.18
N ALA A 17 -17.52 -3.50 2.48
CA ALA A 17 -17.51 -2.85 1.18
C ALA A 17 -17.35 -1.34 1.34
N LEU A 18 -16.11 -0.86 1.36
CA LEU A 18 -15.77 0.55 1.45
C LEU A 18 -15.63 1.19 0.07
N GLN A 19 -15.82 2.51 0.00
CA GLN A 19 -15.52 3.26 -1.21
C GLN A 19 -14.02 3.18 -1.54
N PRO A 20 -13.65 3.07 -2.84
CA PRO A 20 -12.24 3.06 -3.22
C PRO A 20 -11.61 4.45 -3.00
N ALA A 21 -10.27 4.47 -2.88
CA ALA A 21 -9.53 5.70 -3.05
C ALA A 21 -9.58 6.17 -4.52
N ALA A 22 -9.65 7.47 -4.75
CA ALA A 22 -9.63 8.04 -6.09
C ALA A 22 -8.19 8.32 -6.54
N ILE A 23 -7.91 8.16 -7.84
CA ILE A 23 -6.68 8.66 -8.46
C ILE A 23 -6.96 10.03 -9.05
N GLU A 24 -6.32 11.05 -8.51
CA GLU A 24 -6.36 12.40 -9.06
C GLU A 24 -5.15 12.63 -9.96
N LEU A 25 -5.40 12.91 -11.22
CA LEU A 25 -4.38 13.24 -12.21
C LEU A 25 -4.26 14.75 -12.30
N ALA A 26 -3.13 15.31 -11.87
CA ALA A 26 -2.82 16.70 -12.18
C ALA A 26 -2.44 16.82 -13.66
N ALA A 27 -2.98 17.81 -14.37
CA ALA A 27 -2.67 18.04 -15.78
C ALA A 27 -1.15 18.24 -15.98
N GLY A 28 -0.47 17.24 -16.55
CA GLY A 28 0.97 17.25 -16.79
C GLY A 28 1.86 17.11 -15.56
N GLY A 29 1.30 16.71 -14.39
CA GLY A 29 2.00 16.58 -13.13
C GLY A 29 1.95 15.16 -12.51
N PRO A 30 2.48 15.02 -11.31
CA PRO A 30 2.38 13.77 -10.56
C PRO A 30 0.92 13.46 -10.22
N PHE A 31 0.56 12.17 -10.17
CA PHE A 31 -0.75 11.76 -9.67
C PHE A 31 -0.78 11.79 -8.14
N ALA A 32 -1.96 11.95 -7.58
CA ALA A 32 -2.23 11.80 -6.16
C ALA A 32 -3.28 10.70 -5.92
N LEU A 33 -3.15 10.00 -4.82
CA LEU A 33 -4.18 9.08 -4.32
C LEU A 33 -5.01 9.84 -3.28
N ASP A 34 -6.24 10.18 -3.64
CA ASP A 34 -7.19 10.75 -2.66
C ASP A 34 -7.86 9.61 -1.88
N CYS A 35 -7.49 9.49 -0.62
CA CYS A 35 -8.09 8.52 0.30
C CYS A 35 -9.34 9.06 1.02
N THR A 36 -9.78 10.29 0.74
CA THR A 36 -10.93 10.91 1.40
C THR A 36 -12.21 10.07 1.27
N PRO A 37 -12.60 9.56 0.07
CA PRO A 37 -13.80 8.74 -0.08
C PRO A 37 -13.74 7.47 0.77
N LEU A 38 -12.58 6.81 0.82
CA LEU A 38 -12.34 5.63 1.63
C LEU A 38 -12.53 5.92 3.13
N LEU A 39 -11.93 7.00 3.62
CA LEU A 39 -12.00 7.37 5.05
C LEU A 39 -13.42 7.81 5.47
N LEU A 40 -14.12 8.55 4.61
CA LEU A 40 -15.51 8.94 4.86
C LEU A 40 -16.42 7.70 4.90
N SER A 41 -16.30 6.80 3.94
CA SER A 41 -17.08 5.56 3.91
C SER A 41 -16.81 4.67 5.14
N LEU A 42 -15.56 4.61 5.60
CA LEU A 42 -15.19 3.89 6.82
C LEU A 42 -15.87 4.51 8.06
N ALA A 43 -15.82 5.83 8.19
CA ALA A 43 -16.43 6.54 9.30
C ALA A 43 -17.95 6.38 9.32
N GLU A 44 -18.60 6.51 8.17
CA GLU A 44 -20.04 6.33 8.00
C GLU A 44 -20.48 4.90 8.37
N GLN A 45 -19.85 3.88 7.82
CA GLN A 45 -20.19 2.50 8.15
C GLN A 45 -19.92 2.16 9.62
N ARG A 46 -18.88 2.76 10.20
CA ARG A 46 -18.62 2.61 11.63
C ARG A 46 -19.73 3.25 12.48
N ALA A 47 -20.25 4.41 12.09
CA ALA A 47 -21.38 5.06 12.76
C ALA A 47 -22.67 4.23 12.67
N HIS A 48 -22.87 3.50 11.57
CA HIS A 48 -23.99 2.57 11.37
C HIS A 48 -23.80 1.19 12.02
N GLY A 49 -22.75 1.00 12.83
CA GLY A 49 -22.56 -0.21 13.63
C GLY A 49 -21.80 -1.33 12.94
N ALA A 50 -21.19 -1.10 11.78
CA ALA A 50 -20.38 -2.12 11.12
C ALA A 50 -19.26 -2.64 12.02
N ALA A 51 -18.97 -3.95 11.93
CA ALA A 51 -17.97 -4.62 12.74
C ALA A 51 -16.57 -4.05 12.50
N LYS A 52 -15.84 -3.75 13.57
CA LYS A 52 -14.49 -3.17 13.48
C LYS A 52 -13.53 -4.03 12.67
N ALA A 53 -13.63 -5.36 12.80
CA ALA A 53 -12.80 -6.31 12.06
C ALA A 53 -13.05 -6.23 10.56
N ALA A 54 -14.32 -6.23 10.12
CA ALA A 54 -14.70 -6.11 8.73
C ALA A 54 -14.26 -4.77 8.11
N LEU A 55 -14.39 -3.67 8.87
CA LEU A 55 -13.91 -2.35 8.46
C LEU A 55 -12.38 -2.32 8.34
N ALA A 56 -11.66 -2.93 9.27
CA ALA A 56 -10.21 -3.00 9.23
C ALA A 56 -9.72 -3.79 8.00
N LEU A 57 -10.32 -4.95 7.73
CA LEU A 57 -10.00 -5.75 6.55
C LEU A 57 -10.34 -4.99 5.25
N GLY A 58 -11.53 -4.40 5.17
CA GLY A 58 -11.95 -3.58 4.02
C GLY A 58 -11.02 -2.40 3.76
N PHE A 59 -10.51 -1.75 4.80
CA PHE A 59 -9.53 -0.68 4.68
C PHE A 59 -8.21 -1.17 4.06
N HIS A 60 -7.64 -2.29 4.55
CA HIS A 60 -6.42 -2.86 3.99
C HIS A 60 -6.62 -3.27 2.52
N ASP A 61 -7.77 -3.86 2.22
CA ASP A 61 -8.14 -4.29 0.87
C ASP A 61 -8.18 -3.11 -0.11
N ARG A 62 -8.88 -2.03 0.24
CA ARG A 62 -8.98 -0.82 -0.58
C ARG A 62 -7.66 -0.07 -0.72
N LEU A 63 -6.85 -0.08 0.33
CA LEU A 63 -5.51 0.54 0.26
C LEU A 63 -4.60 -0.24 -0.70
N ALA A 64 -4.63 -1.58 -0.66
CA ALA A 64 -3.88 -2.40 -1.60
C ALA A 64 -4.36 -2.22 -3.05
N GLU A 65 -5.66 -2.04 -3.27
CA GLU A 65 -6.23 -1.70 -4.58
C GLU A 65 -5.74 -0.33 -5.09
N ALA A 66 -5.70 0.68 -4.22
CA ALA A 66 -5.19 2.00 -4.56
C ALA A 66 -3.71 1.97 -4.95
N VAL A 67 -2.89 1.17 -4.25
CA VAL A 67 -1.47 0.96 -4.61
C VAL A 67 -1.36 0.32 -6.00
N LEU A 68 -2.15 -0.71 -6.30
CA LEU A 68 -2.17 -1.33 -7.64
C LEU A 68 -2.56 -0.32 -8.72
N ALA A 69 -3.60 0.48 -8.47
CA ALA A 69 -4.07 1.49 -9.42
C ALA A 69 -2.98 2.54 -9.72
N GLY A 70 -2.27 3.02 -8.68
CA GLY A 70 -1.13 3.91 -8.84
C GLY A 70 0.02 3.27 -9.63
N CYS A 71 0.35 2.01 -9.36
CA CYS A 71 1.38 1.27 -10.11
C CYS A 71 0.99 1.07 -11.58
N ASN A 72 -0.28 0.78 -11.88
CA ASN A 72 -0.77 0.68 -13.25
C ASN A 72 -0.61 2.02 -13.99
N HIS A 73 -0.98 3.13 -13.37
CA HIS A 73 -0.79 4.45 -13.94
C HIS A 73 0.70 4.75 -14.20
N CYS A 74 1.58 4.46 -13.25
CA CYS A 74 3.03 4.61 -13.46
C CYS A 74 3.52 3.77 -14.63
N ARG A 75 3.04 2.54 -14.78
CA ARG A 75 3.40 1.66 -15.92
C ARG A 75 2.94 2.22 -17.25
N GLU A 76 1.74 2.76 -17.33
CA GLU A 76 1.21 3.39 -18.54
C GLU A 76 2.07 4.57 -18.98
N VAL A 77 2.55 5.38 -18.04
CA VAL A 77 3.36 6.57 -18.32
C VAL A 77 4.82 6.23 -18.61
N SER A 78 5.42 5.28 -17.88
CA SER A 78 6.86 5.01 -17.91
C SER A 78 7.27 3.74 -18.65
N GLY A 79 6.34 2.81 -18.88
CA GLY A 79 6.61 1.47 -19.40
C GLY A 79 7.24 0.52 -18.35
N LEU A 80 7.49 0.97 -17.12
CA LEU A 80 8.15 0.18 -16.08
C LEU A 80 7.16 -0.80 -15.41
N SER A 81 7.59 -2.06 -15.27
CA SER A 81 6.81 -3.11 -14.58
C SER A 81 7.53 -3.66 -13.34
N ARG A 82 8.49 -2.91 -12.78
CA ARG A 82 9.23 -3.26 -11.56
C ARG A 82 8.79 -2.38 -10.42
N VAL A 83 8.42 -2.98 -9.29
CA VAL A 83 7.91 -2.29 -8.10
C VAL A 83 8.69 -2.73 -6.87
N GLY A 84 9.28 -1.79 -6.15
CA GLY A 84 9.90 -2.04 -4.84
C GLY A 84 8.96 -1.57 -3.74
N LEU A 85 8.66 -2.43 -2.76
CA LEU A 85 7.88 -2.08 -1.57
C LEU A 85 8.84 -1.75 -0.43
N SER A 86 8.84 -0.48 0.01
CA SER A 86 9.72 0.03 1.06
C SER A 86 8.99 1.04 1.94
N GLY A 87 9.50 1.26 3.14
CA GLY A 87 8.89 2.15 4.13
C GLY A 87 8.23 1.38 5.28
N GLY A 88 8.07 2.05 6.43
CA GLY A 88 7.55 1.45 7.66
C GLY A 88 6.15 0.85 7.55
N VAL A 89 5.34 1.30 6.59
CA VAL A 89 4.00 0.75 6.34
C VAL A 89 4.05 -0.72 5.94
N PHE A 90 5.11 -1.15 5.25
CA PHE A 90 5.30 -2.55 4.81
C PHE A 90 5.86 -3.47 5.92
N GLN A 91 5.89 -3.01 7.18
CA GLN A 91 5.94 -3.87 8.36
C GLN A 91 4.57 -4.49 8.67
N ASN A 92 3.47 -3.92 8.16
CA ASN A 92 2.15 -4.50 8.18
C ASN A 92 2.12 -5.67 7.18
N ARG A 93 2.07 -6.89 7.71
CA ARG A 93 2.15 -8.12 6.92
C ARG A 93 0.93 -8.30 6.04
N LEU A 94 -0.27 -8.07 6.59
CA LEU A 94 -1.52 -8.19 5.84
C LEU A 94 -1.53 -7.28 4.62
N LEU A 95 -1.18 -5.99 4.81
CA LEU A 95 -1.10 -5.04 3.71
C LEU A 95 -0.06 -5.47 2.67
N THR A 96 1.12 -5.91 3.13
CA THR A 96 2.20 -6.35 2.25
C THR A 96 1.78 -7.54 1.40
N ASP A 97 1.14 -8.55 2.00
CA ASP A 97 0.66 -9.74 1.31
C ASP A 97 -0.44 -9.39 0.29
N LEU A 98 -1.38 -8.51 0.65
CA LEU A 98 -2.43 -8.03 -0.26
C LEU A 98 -1.84 -7.26 -1.46
N VAL A 99 -0.94 -6.33 -1.22
CA VAL A 99 -0.28 -5.55 -2.27
C VAL A 99 0.58 -6.45 -3.16
N TYR A 100 1.40 -7.31 -2.58
CA TYR A 100 2.25 -8.25 -3.30
C TYR A 100 1.43 -9.14 -4.23
N THR A 101 0.35 -9.73 -3.71
CA THR A 101 -0.54 -10.61 -4.48
C THR A 101 -1.15 -9.88 -5.67
N ARG A 102 -1.72 -8.69 -5.47
CA ARG A 102 -2.33 -7.91 -6.55
C ARG A 102 -1.34 -7.49 -7.62
N LEU A 103 -0.17 -6.99 -7.21
CA LEU A 103 0.86 -6.57 -8.14
C LEU A 103 1.38 -7.76 -8.96
N THR A 104 1.60 -8.91 -8.33
CA THR A 104 2.06 -10.14 -9.02
C THR A 104 1.01 -10.64 -10.01
N GLN A 105 -0.27 -10.66 -9.63
CA GLN A 105 -1.39 -11.01 -10.53
C GLN A 105 -1.48 -10.05 -11.73
N ALA A 106 -1.18 -8.77 -11.52
CA ALA A 106 -1.10 -7.75 -12.56
C ALA A 106 0.22 -7.78 -13.36
N ARG A 107 1.06 -8.83 -13.15
CA ARG A 107 2.32 -9.07 -13.85
C ARG A 107 3.40 -7.99 -13.61
N PHE A 108 3.43 -7.43 -12.41
CA PHE A 108 4.58 -6.67 -11.94
C PHE A 108 5.65 -7.60 -11.36
N GLU A 109 6.92 -7.25 -11.57
CA GLU A 109 8.05 -7.82 -10.83
C GLU A 109 8.17 -7.06 -9.50
N VAL A 110 7.89 -7.75 -8.38
CA VAL A 110 7.77 -7.11 -7.07
C VAL A 110 8.98 -7.44 -6.20
N PHE A 111 9.64 -6.42 -5.69
CA PHE A 111 10.79 -6.51 -4.79
C PHE A 111 10.40 -6.18 -3.36
N LEU A 112 10.74 -7.07 -2.45
CA LEU A 112 10.56 -6.92 -1.01
C LEU A 112 11.92 -6.90 -0.31
N HIS A 113 12.02 -6.18 0.78
CA HIS A 113 13.16 -6.26 1.68
C HIS A 113 13.25 -7.68 2.29
N ARG A 114 14.45 -8.30 2.23
CA ARG A 114 14.70 -9.64 2.80
C ARG A 114 15.80 -9.64 3.86
N LEU A 115 16.83 -8.83 3.67
CA LEU A 115 18.03 -8.80 4.52
C LEU A 115 18.06 -7.61 5.48
N VAL A 116 17.31 -6.56 5.15
CA VAL A 116 17.19 -5.35 5.97
C VAL A 116 15.72 -5.04 6.17
N PRO A 117 15.33 -4.42 7.29
CA PRO A 117 13.94 -4.04 7.50
C PRO A 117 13.50 -2.96 6.49
N PRO A 118 12.21 -2.92 6.10
CA PRO A 118 11.71 -1.94 5.14
C PRO A 118 11.60 -0.52 5.71
N ASN A 119 11.81 -0.33 7.02
CA ASN A 119 11.73 0.95 7.73
C ASN A 119 13.08 1.68 7.79
N ASP A 120 13.18 2.72 8.61
CA ASP A 120 14.36 3.56 8.79
C ASP A 120 15.62 2.79 9.23
N GLY A 121 15.46 1.57 9.78
CA GLY A 121 16.59 0.69 10.11
C GLY A 121 17.45 0.28 8.90
N GLY A 122 16.90 0.36 7.67
CA GLY A 122 17.62 0.11 6.42
C GLY A 122 18.33 1.33 5.83
N LEU A 123 18.12 2.52 6.37
CA LEU A 123 18.53 3.79 5.77
C LEU A 123 20.06 3.91 5.66
N ALA A 124 20.80 3.52 6.69
CA ALA A 124 22.25 3.60 6.73
C ALA A 124 22.90 2.73 5.63
N LEU A 125 22.35 1.54 5.36
CA LEU A 125 22.82 0.67 4.29
C LEU A 125 22.55 1.30 2.92
N GLY A 126 21.39 1.89 2.72
CA GLY A 126 21.03 2.61 1.49
C GLY A 126 21.96 3.80 1.23
N GLN A 127 22.27 4.59 2.26
CA GLN A 127 23.22 5.69 2.17
C GLN A 127 24.64 5.22 1.81
N ALA A 128 25.08 4.12 2.41
CA ALA A 128 26.38 3.52 2.09
C ALA A 128 26.46 3.03 0.63
N ALA A 129 25.38 2.39 0.14
CA ALA A 129 25.31 1.94 -1.24
C ALA A 129 25.36 3.11 -2.25
N VAL A 130 24.62 4.19 -2.00
CA VAL A 130 24.66 5.42 -2.82
C VAL A 130 26.04 6.07 -2.80
N ALA A 131 26.69 6.14 -1.62
CA ALA A 131 28.03 6.71 -1.49
C ALA A 131 29.08 5.87 -2.26
N ALA A 132 28.96 4.56 -2.25
CA ALA A 132 29.86 3.68 -2.98
C ALA A 132 29.74 3.87 -4.51
N GLN A 133 28.52 4.02 -5.02
CA GLN A 133 28.27 4.23 -6.45
C GLN A 133 28.75 5.60 -6.96
N ARG A 134 28.72 6.64 -6.11
CA ARG A 134 29.22 7.98 -6.50
C ARG A 134 30.73 8.08 -6.57
N ARG A 135 31.46 7.08 -6.08
CA ARG A 135 32.94 7.02 -6.10
C ARG A 135 33.47 6.14 -7.25
N ALA A 136 32.59 5.43 -7.93
CA ALA A 136 32.89 4.63 -9.11
C ALA A 136 32.61 5.43 -10.40
#